data_bdcd6ebbb9c50061adceeb20c965012d
#
_entry.id   bdcd6ebbb9c50061adceeb20c965012d
#
_cell.length_a   1.000
_cell.length_b   1.000
_cell.length_c   1.000
_cell.angle_alpha   90.00
_cell.angle_beta   90.00
_cell.angle_gamma   90.00
#
_symmetry.space_group_name_H-M   'P 1'
#
loop_
_entity.id
_entity.type
_entity.pdbx_description
1 polymer ?
#
loop_
_entity_poly.entity_id
_entity_poly.type
_entity_poly.pdbx_seq_one_letter_code
_entity_poly.pdbx_strand_id
1 'polypeptide(L)'
;MPFCAAIAAKNGSFVWDDYKNSLTDNETLSLCKRIKTAHDKKAEECCPEYMSANVKIKVNGKEHERFVKIPKGDPENFMTQDEFIEKFDGLVEPYLKTEKSDELKNFMLKLDNANSIDSLFELSN
;
A
#
# COMPACT_ATOMS: atom_id res chain seq x y z
N MET A 1 11.43 -5.59 -4.38
CA MET A 1 11.25 -4.18 -4.83
C MET A 1 10.69 -4.09 -6.26
N PRO A 2 11.32 -4.60 -7.36
CA PRO A 2 10.77 -4.45 -8.71
C PRO A 2 9.35 -4.99 -8.89
N PHE A 3 9.00 -6.09 -8.23
CA PHE A 3 7.68 -6.71 -8.31
C PHE A 3 6.55 -5.80 -7.78
N CYS A 4 6.70 -5.27 -6.56
CA CYS A 4 5.71 -4.34 -6.00
C CYS A 4 5.59 -3.05 -6.84
N ALA A 5 6.72 -2.54 -7.35
CA ALA A 5 6.72 -1.38 -8.24
C ALA A 5 6.02 -1.66 -9.58
N ALA A 6 6.17 -2.87 -10.12
CA ALA A 6 5.48 -3.27 -11.36
C ALA A 6 3.97 -3.34 -11.17
N ILE A 7 3.51 -3.93 -10.06
CA ILE A 7 2.08 -4.01 -9.74
C ILE A 7 1.51 -2.61 -9.52
N ALA A 8 2.16 -1.78 -8.72
CA ALA A 8 1.72 -0.40 -8.47
C ALA A 8 1.68 0.43 -9.76
N ALA A 9 2.62 0.24 -10.68
CA ALA A 9 2.61 0.92 -11.98
C ALA A 9 1.49 0.44 -12.91
N LYS A 10 1.09 -0.83 -12.80
CA LYS A 10 0.01 -1.43 -13.60
C LYS A 10 -1.37 -1.10 -13.05
N ASN A 11 -1.56 -1.25 -11.74
CA ASN A 11 -2.86 -1.19 -11.07
C ASN A 11 -3.13 0.15 -10.38
N GLY A 12 -2.11 1.01 -10.21
CA GLY A 12 -2.19 2.24 -9.43
C GLY A 12 -2.10 2.03 -7.92
N SER A 13 -2.24 0.79 -7.45
CA SER A 13 -2.18 0.39 -6.05
C SER A 13 -1.48 -0.96 -5.91
N PHE A 14 -1.28 -1.41 -4.68
CA PHE A 14 -0.80 -2.75 -4.37
C PHE A 14 -1.52 -3.27 -3.13
N VAL A 15 -2.38 -4.27 -3.30
CA VAL A 15 -3.12 -4.93 -2.24
C VAL A 15 -2.69 -6.40 -2.09
N TRP A 16 -3.14 -7.06 -1.03
CA TRP A 16 -2.68 -8.43 -0.71
C TRP A 16 -2.92 -9.44 -1.84
N ASP A 17 -4.09 -9.41 -2.47
CA ASP A 17 -4.45 -10.35 -3.53
C ASP A 17 -3.69 -10.12 -4.84
N ASP A 18 -3.21 -8.90 -5.08
CA ASP A 18 -2.34 -8.60 -6.21
C ASP A 18 -1.07 -9.45 -6.17
N TYR A 19 -0.53 -9.71 -4.96
CA TYR A 19 0.67 -10.53 -4.82
C TYR A 19 0.46 -11.91 -5.42
N LYS A 20 -0.60 -12.61 -5.02
CA LYS A 20 -0.90 -13.98 -5.46
C LYS A 20 -1.21 -14.03 -6.97
N ASN A 21 -2.05 -13.12 -7.43
CA ASN A 21 -2.51 -13.08 -8.81
C ASN A 21 -1.41 -12.68 -9.80
N SER A 22 -0.46 -11.85 -9.37
CA SER A 22 0.59 -11.31 -10.24
C SER A 22 1.86 -12.16 -10.30
N LEU A 23 2.00 -13.19 -9.43
CA LEU A 23 3.19 -14.04 -9.42
C LEU A 23 3.43 -14.79 -10.75
N THR A 24 2.36 -15.12 -11.46
CA THR A 24 2.40 -15.83 -12.74
C THR A 24 1.96 -14.97 -13.93
N ASP A 25 1.61 -13.71 -13.68
CA ASP A 25 1.19 -12.79 -14.73
C ASP A 25 2.37 -12.33 -15.59
N ASN A 26 2.35 -12.72 -16.87
CA ASN A 26 3.43 -12.45 -17.81
C ASN A 26 3.66 -10.94 -18.04
N GLU A 27 2.62 -10.12 -17.97
CA GLU A 27 2.73 -8.68 -18.14
C GLU A 27 3.48 -8.05 -16.96
N THR A 28 3.08 -8.40 -15.73
CA THR A 28 3.77 -7.97 -14.50
C THR A 28 5.22 -8.44 -14.49
N LEU A 29 5.48 -9.70 -14.83
CA LEU A 29 6.84 -10.23 -14.89
C LEU A 29 7.70 -9.56 -15.98
N SER A 30 7.11 -9.22 -17.11
CA SER A 30 7.78 -8.47 -18.18
C SER A 30 8.11 -7.03 -17.70
N LEU A 31 7.19 -6.38 -17.01
CA LEU A 31 7.41 -5.06 -16.45
C LEU A 31 8.49 -5.07 -15.36
N CYS A 32 8.53 -6.10 -14.50
CA CYS A 32 9.61 -6.29 -13.53
C CYS A 32 11.01 -6.28 -14.15
N LYS A 33 11.16 -6.91 -15.33
CA LYS A 33 12.46 -6.96 -16.05
C LYS A 33 12.90 -5.59 -16.56
N ARG A 34 11.96 -4.66 -16.73
CA ARG A 34 12.24 -3.27 -17.18
C ARG A 34 12.59 -2.35 -16.03
N ILE A 35 12.21 -2.70 -14.79
CA ILE A 35 12.49 -1.89 -13.61
C ILE A 35 13.93 -2.13 -13.16
N LYS A 36 14.67 -1.05 -13.01
CA LYS A 36 16.05 -1.04 -12.52
C LYS A 36 16.10 -0.33 -11.18
N THR A 37 16.84 -0.90 -10.25
CA THR A 37 17.17 -0.24 -8.98
C THR A 37 18.57 0.36 -9.08
N ALA A 38 18.73 1.57 -8.59
CA ALA A 38 20.00 2.29 -8.56
C ALA A 38 20.15 2.98 -7.22
N HIS A 39 21.40 3.22 -6.83
CA HIS A 39 21.73 4.03 -5.67
C HIS A 39 21.37 5.51 -5.97
N ASP A 40 20.70 6.15 -5.00
CA ASP A 40 20.37 7.57 -5.05
C ASP A 40 20.97 8.27 -3.82
N LYS A 41 21.91 9.18 -4.05
CA LYS A 41 22.60 9.90 -2.98
C LYS A 41 21.66 10.68 -2.07
N LYS A 42 20.64 11.32 -2.66
CA LYS A 42 19.67 12.11 -1.92
C LYS A 42 18.79 11.24 -1.02
N ALA A 43 18.45 10.03 -1.47
CA ALA A 43 17.73 9.08 -0.64
C ALA A 43 18.60 8.52 0.49
N GLU A 44 19.89 8.26 0.21
CA GLU A 44 20.86 7.80 1.21
C GLU A 44 21.09 8.83 2.32
N GLU A 45 21.19 10.12 1.97
CA GLU A 45 21.35 11.22 2.94
C GLU A 45 20.17 11.33 3.93
N CYS A 46 19.01 10.77 3.60
CA CYS A 46 17.84 10.71 4.49
C CYS A 46 17.87 9.51 5.42
N CYS A 47 18.70 8.50 5.17
CA CYS A 47 18.80 7.29 5.98
C CYS A 47 19.75 7.53 7.18
N PRO A 48 19.49 7.01 8.38
CA PRO A 48 18.42 6.06 8.73
C PRO A 48 17.09 6.72 9.15
N GLU A 49 17.00 8.04 9.18
CA GLU A 49 15.84 8.77 9.67
C GLU A 49 14.59 8.51 8.82
N TYR A 50 14.77 8.49 7.48
CA TYR A 50 13.67 8.23 6.54
C TYR A 50 14.05 7.18 5.51
N MET A 51 13.08 6.33 5.14
CA MET A 51 13.19 5.35 4.05
C MET A 51 12.77 6.00 2.72
N SER A 52 13.57 6.98 2.30
CA SER A 52 13.31 7.78 1.10
C SER A 52 13.50 7.00 -0.19
N ALA A 53 12.80 7.41 -1.24
CA ALA A 53 12.94 6.83 -2.57
C ALA A 53 12.80 7.88 -3.67
N ASN A 54 13.55 7.70 -4.75
CA ASN A 54 13.41 8.46 -5.99
C ASN A 54 12.91 7.53 -7.10
N VAL A 55 11.79 7.88 -7.71
CA VAL A 55 11.18 7.07 -8.78
C VAL A 55 11.21 7.86 -10.09
N LYS A 56 11.78 7.25 -11.13
CA LYS A 56 11.80 7.79 -12.49
C LYS A 56 11.05 6.84 -13.42
N ILE A 57 10.11 7.38 -14.17
CA ILE A 57 9.30 6.62 -15.13
C ILE A 57 9.34 7.32 -16.47
N LYS A 58 9.61 6.55 -17.53
CA LYS A 58 9.56 7.05 -18.91
C LYS A 58 8.37 6.47 -19.64
N VAL A 59 7.43 7.32 -20.03
CA VAL A 59 6.20 6.94 -20.74
C VAL A 59 6.04 7.85 -21.97
N ASN A 60 5.82 7.24 -23.13
CA ASN A 60 5.60 7.97 -24.40
C ASN A 60 6.70 9.02 -24.71
N GLY A 61 7.96 8.68 -24.40
CA GLY A 61 9.10 9.58 -24.61
C GLY A 61 9.28 10.69 -23.57
N LYS A 62 8.33 10.85 -22.64
CA LYS A 62 8.42 11.79 -21.51
C LYS A 62 8.94 11.09 -20.26
N GLU A 63 9.81 11.77 -19.53
CA GLU A 63 10.32 11.31 -18.26
C GLU A 63 9.56 12.02 -17.12
N HIS A 64 9.15 11.24 -16.14
CA HIS A 64 8.50 11.70 -14.92
C HIS A 64 9.38 11.27 -13.74
N GLU A 65 9.68 12.19 -12.84
CA GLU A 65 10.48 11.93 -11.65
C GLU A 65 9.75 12.40 -10.41
N ARG A 66 9.79 11.58 -9.35
CA ARG A 66 9.24 11.95 -8.05
C ARG A 66 10.15 11.43 -6.94
N PHE A 67 10.60 12.35 -6.11
CA PHE A 67 11.27 12.03 -4.86
C PHE A 67 10.27 12.00 -3.72
N VAL A 68 10.24 10.91 -2.96
CA VAL A 68 9.45 10.75 -1.74
C VAL A 68 10.42 10.68 -0.58
N LYS A 69 10.47 11.74 0.22
CA LYS A 69 11.34 11.80 1.40
C LYS A 69 10.78 10.89 2.51
N ILE A 70 9.51 11.07 2.82
CA ILE A 70 8.83 10.39 3.93
C ILE A 70 7.71 9.53 3.33
N PRO A 71 7.78 8.20 3.45
CA PRO A 71 6.73 7.32 2.93
C PRO A 71 5.39 7.56 3.65
N LYS A 72 4.30 7.26 2.94
CA LYS A 72 2.96 7.35 3.51
C LYS A 72 2.80 6.33 4.63
N GLY A 73 2.27 6.77 5.76
CA GLY A 73 2.06 5.99 6.98
C GLY A 73 3.10 6.24 8.08
N ASP A 74 4.20 6.94 7.76
CA ASP A 74 5.12 7.43 8.79
C ASP A 74 4.47 8.55 9.63
N PRO A 75 4.92 8.75 10.89
CA PRO A 75 4.35 9.78 11.78
C PRO A 75 4.29 11.18 11.18
N GLU A 76 5.29 11.57 10.37
CA GLU A 76 5.37 12.87 9.70
C GLU A 76 4.61 12.93 8.35
N ASN A 77 4.12 11.80 7.85
CA ASN A 77 3.28 11.69 6.66
C ASN A 77 2.15 10.69 6.89
N PHE A 78 1.39 10.94 7.95
CA PHE A 78 0.37 10.03 8.43
C PHE A 78 -0.77 9.89 7.41
N MET A 79 -1.44 8.76 7.45
CA MET A 79 -2.63 8.51 6.62
C MET A 79 -3.81 9.31 7.18
N THR A 80 -4.63 9.86 6.30
CA THR A 80 -5.94 10.39 6.67
C THR A 80 -6.87 9.25 7.07
N GLN A 81 -7.99 9.56 7.72
CA GLN A 81 -8.99 8.55 8.06
C GLN A 81 -9.54 7.86 6.82
N ASP A 82 -9.79 8.61 5.74
CA ASP A 82 -10.30 8.06 4.48
C ASP A 82 -9.30 7.09 3.84
N GLU A 83 -8.00 7.43 3.84
CA GLU A 83 -6.94 6.54 3.35
C GLU A 83 -6.81 5.26 4.19
N PHE A 84 -7.04 5.34 5.50
CA PHE A 84 -7.12 4.16 6.38
C PHE A 84 -8.32 3.29 6.05
N ILE A 85 -9.48 3.90 5.84
CA ILE A 85 -10.71 3.21 5.47
C ILE A 85 -10.53 2.50 4.13
N GLU A 86 -10.02 3.20 3.10
CA GLU A 86 -9.74 2.61 1.79
C GLU A 86 -8.79 1.41 1.89
N LYS A 87 -7.73 1.53 2.69
CA LYS A 87 -6.81 0.41 2.93
C LYS A 87 -7.48 -0.75 3.66
N PHE A 88 -8.30 -0.48 4.67
CA PHE A 88 -9.05 -1.49 5.41
C PHE A 88 -10.01 -2.22 4.46
N ASP A 89 -10.80 -1.50 3.70
CA ASP A 89 -11.78 -2.05 2.76
C ASP A 89 -11.08 -2.96 1.73
N GLY A 90 -10.00 -2.51 1.12
CA GLY A 90 -9.22 -3.31 0.17
C GLY A 90 -8.61 -4.60 0.74
N LEU A 91 -8.40 -4.67 2.06
CA LEU A 91 -7.85 -5.86 2.73
C LEU A 91 -8.93 -6.80 3.24
N VAL A 92 -10.10 -6.30 3.62
CA VAL A 92 -11.12 -7.04 4.36
C VAL A 92 -12.29 -7.48 3.48
N GLU A 93 -12.76 -6.64 2.56
CA GLU A 93 -13.90 -6.94 1.68
C GLU A 93 -13.78 -8.24 0.89
N PRO A 94 -12.58 -8.66 0.42
CA PRO A 94 -12.44 -9.95 -0.25
C PRO A 94 -12.77 -11.16 0.63
N TYR A 95 -12.75 -11.01 1.96
CA TYR A 95 -12.88 -12.10 2.93
C TYR A 95 -14.12 -12.03 3.80
N LEU A 96 -14.65 -10.83 4.05
CA LEU A 96 -15.86 -10.61 4.82
C LEU A 96 -16.99 -10.05 3.96
N LYS A 97 -18.23 -10.45 4.26
CA LYS A 97 -19.40 -9.82 3.65
C LYS A 97 -19.45 -8.34 4.00
N THR A 98 -19.94 -7.51 3.09
CA THR A 98 -19.96 -6.03 3.21
C THR A 98 -20.54 -5.55 4.53
N GLU A 99 -21.69 -6.12 4.97
CA GLU A 99 -22.31 -5.76 6.25
C GLU A 99 -21.38 -5.99 7.44
N LYS A 100 -20.74 -7.15 7.47
CA LYS A 100 -19.82 -7.53 8.56
C LYS A 100 -18.52 -6.72 8.53
N SER A 101 -18.01 -6.40 7.31
CA SER A 101 -16.87 -5.50 7.11
C SER A 101 -17.17 -4.10 7.64
N ASP A 102 -18.37 -3.56 7.37
CA ASP A 102 -18.79 -2.26 7.86
C ASP A 102 -18.96 -2.23 9.38
N GLU A 103 -19.52 -3.28 9.97
CA GLU A 103 -19.62 -3.41 11.42
C GLU A 103 -18.23 -3.46 12.08
N LEU A 104 -17.33 -4.27 11.55
CA LEU A 104 -15.94 -4.36 12.03
C LEU A 104 -15.22 -3.02 11.93
N LYS A 105 -15.32 -2.34 10.79
CA LYS A 105 -14.76 -1.00 10.56
C LYS A 105 -15.27 0.01 11.57
N ASN A 106 -16.60 0.06 11.76
CA ASN A 106 -17.23 0.97 12.73
C ASN A 106 -16.82 0.67 14.17
N PHE A 107 -16.65 -0.61 14.52
CA PHE A 107 -16.14 -1.00 15.82
C PHE A 107 -14.70 -0.54 16.02
N MET A 108 -13.82 -0.78 15.03
CA MET A 108 -12.42 -0.37 15.09
C MET A 108 -12.23 1.13 15.19
N LEU A 109 -13.03 1.93 14.46
CA LEU A 109 -12.99 3.39 14.53
C LEU A 109 -13.46 3.97 15.88
N LYS A 110 -14.13 3.18 16.72
CA LYS A 110 -14.65 3.55 18.03
C LYS A 110 -14.07 2.70 19.15
N LEU A 111 -12.95 2.03 18.90
CA LEU A 111 -12.35 1.08 19.83
C LEU A 111 -12.04 1.66 21.21
N ASP A 112 -11.66 2.93 21.28
CA ASP A 112 -11.40 3.67 22.51
C ASP A 112 -12.65 3.86 23.40
N ASN A 113 -13.84 3.69 22.84
CA ASN A 113 -15.11 3.73 23.55
C ASN A 113 -15.71 2.34 23.86
N ALA A 114 -15.02 1.26 23.45
CA ALA A 114 -15.50 -0.09 23.64
C ALA A 114 -15.27 -0.58 25.08
N ASN A 115 -16.30 -1.22 25.68
CA ASN A 115 -16.18 -1.83 27.00
C ASN A 115 -15.41 -3.17 27.00
N SER A 116 -15.37 -3.86 25.86
CA SER A 116 -14.69 -5.13 25.64
C SER A 116 -14.24 -5.24 24.17
N ILE A 117 -13.17 -6.01 23.94
CA ILE A 117 -12.69 -6.36 22.62
C ILE A 117 -13.30 -7.66 22.08
N ASP A 118 -14.21 -8.31 22.80
CA ASP A 118 -14.79 -9.59 22.39
C ASP A 118 -15.50 -9.50 21.04
N SER A 119 -16.20 -8.37 20.80
CA SER A 119 -16.85 -8.09 19.52
C SER A 119 -15.87 -8.07 18.33
N LEU A 120 -14.59 -7.72 18.54
CA LEU A 120 -13.59 -7.78 17.49
C LEU A 120 -13.42 -9.20 16.93
N PHE A 121 -13.36 -10.19 17.83
CA PHE A 121 -13.21 -11.60 17.45
C PHE A 121 -14.48 -12.19 16.81
N GLU A 122 -15.66 -11.76 17.26
CA GLU A 122 -16.93 -12.17 16.66
C GLU A 122 -17.11 -11.62 15.25
N LEU A 123 -16.71 -10.38 15.02
CA LEU A 123 -16.82 -9.70 13.73
C LEU A 123 -15.75 -10.15 12.72
N SER A 124 -14.60 -10.61 13.18
CA SER A 124 -13.49 -11.02 12.31
C SER A 124 -13.56 -12.50 11.84
N ASN A 125 -14.55 -13.27 12.34
CA ASN A 125 -14.81 -14.69 11.95
C ASN A 125 -15.97 -14.74 10.89
#